data_4ef5d2bf4850e9018465c9efe3a6c9ed
#
_entry.id   4ef5d2bf4850e9018465c9efe3a6c9ed
#
_cell.length_a   1.000
_cell.length_b   1.000
_cell.length_c   1.000
_cell.angle_alpha   90.00
_cell.angle_beta   90.00
_cell.angle_gamma   90.00
#
_symmetry.space_group_name_H-M   'P 1'
#
loop_
_entity.id
_entity.type
_entity.pdbx_description
1 polymer ?
#
loop_
_entity_poly.entity_id
_entity_poly.type
_entity_poly.pdbx_seq_one_letter_code
_entity_poly.pdbx_strand_id
1 'polypeptide(L)'
;MDDDSSDGTYDLLLSASGQDKRIRTYRSPAKGIVDALNFGIGRSRTRFIARMDADDRMLASRLRKQFDYLSAHPETDLVASQVLHKSDEDDLSSSGFSHYVEWSNQILTEKDIDLAQFEESPVVHPSVMYKKDLLATYGGYRDGPFPEDYELWLRFLSKGAKFHKLNDILLEWFDSSGRATRNQSQYSQEAFQYTKALYLKSWLIEKGLDGKSICAWGAGEIATKHAKILSQNNIRIKKFYDIDPLKIGKTVDMAPVCNIEEISLRNHEFLLILSGARSIKPKIRSFLNKKKLIAGEHYLFLA
;
A
#
# COMPACT_ATOMS: atom_id res chain seq x y z
N MET A 1 8.84 16.17 -14.66
CA MET A 1 7.76 15.93 -15.64
C MET A 1 6.66 16.94 -15.37
N ASP A 2 6.16 17.58 -16.40
CA ASP A 2 5.01 18.47 -16.35
C ASP A 2 3.82 17.78 -17.04
N ASP A 3 2.66 17.77 -16.42
CA ASP A 3 1.42 17.16 -16.93
C ASP A 3 0.45 18.25 -17.44
N ASP A 4 0.94 19.08 -18.32
CA ASP A 4 0.19 20.19 -18.97
C ASP A 4 -0.31 21.23 -17.96
N SER A 5 0.58 21.67 -17.06
CA SER A 5 0.29 22.73 -16.09
C SER A 5 0.01 24.07 -16.76
N SER A 6 -0.97 24.82 -16.25
CA SER A 6 -1.40 26.13 -16.77
C SER A 6 -0.95 27.32 -15.93
N ASP A 7 -0.21 27.10 -14.84
CA ASP A 7 0.14 28.06 -13.79
C ASP A 7 1.60 28.59 -13.88
N GLY A 8 2.28 28.38 -15.00
CA GLY A 8 3.69 28.77 -15.18
C GLY A 8 4.72 27.75 -14.66
N THR A 9 4.29 26.61 -14.13
CA THR A 9 5.19 25.54 -13.65
C THR A 9 6.18 25.10 -14.72
N TYR A 10 5.74 24.96 -15.98
CA TYR A 10 6.63 24.52 -17.07
C TYR A 10 7.75 25.52 -17.36
N ASP A 11 7.47 26.83 -17.32
CA ASP A 11 8.48 27.88 -17.54
C ASP A 11 9.52 27.90 -16.41
N LEU A 12 9.06 27.66 -15.18
CA LEU A 12 9.95 27.50 -14.02
C LEU A 12 10.89 26.31 -14.21
N LEU A 13 10.36 25.17 -14.66
CA LEU A 13 11.15 23.96 -14.94
C LEU A 13 12.17 24.19 -16.07
N LEU A 14 11.79 24.91 -17.14
CA LEU A 14 12.71 25.28 -18.23
C LEU A 14 13.84 26.18 -17.71
N SER A 15 13.53 27.18 -16.89
CA SER A 15 14.53 28.03 -16.26
C SER A 15 15.52 27.23 -15.42
N ALA A 16 15.02 26.32 -14.57
CA ALA A 16 15.86 25.45 -13.74
C ALA A 16 16.77 24.56 -14.59
N SER A 17 16.27 23.99 -15.69
CA SER A 17 17.07 23.14 -16.61
C SER A 17 18.11 23.95 -17.40
N GLY A 18 17.89 25.24 -17.58
CA GLY A 18 18.89 26.17 -18.14
C GLY A 18 20.06 26.41 -17.20
N GLN A 19 19.80 26.46 -15.90
CA GLN A 19 20.79 26.72 -14.85
C GLN A 19 21.58 25.47 -14.46
N ASP A 20 20.96 24.29 -14.44
CA ASP A 20 21.63 23.03 -14.08
C ASP A 20 21.40 21.96 -15.16
N LYS A 21 22.46 21.56 -15.86
CA LYS A 21 22.44 20.55 -16.94
C LYS A 21 22.05 19.14 -16.48
N ARG A 22 22.01 18.87 -15.19
CA ARG A 22 21.50 17.61 -14.62
C ARG A 22 19.96 17.58 -14.64
N ILE A 23 19.30 18.74 -14.64
CA ILE A 23 17.85 18.87 -14.71
C ILE A 23 17.42 18.72 -16.17
N ARG A 24 16.49 17.78 -16.40
CA ARG A 24 15.88 17.55 -17.72
C ARG A 24 14.38 17.69 -17.59
N THR A 25 13.82 18.67 -18.25
CA THR A 25 12.40 18.98 -18.23
C THR A 25 11.70 18.38 -19.44
N TYR A 26 10.58 17.74 -19.20
CA TYR A 26 9.73 17.18 -20.25
C TYR A 26 8.27 17.49 -19.93
N ARG A 27 7.48 17.75 -20.97
CA ARG A 27 6.01 17.77 -20.90
C ARG A 27 5.49 16.39 -21.23
N SER A 28 4.51 15.89 -20.48
CA SER A 28 3.86 14.61 -20.73
C SER A 28 3.13 14.63 -22.09
N PRO A 29 3.23 13.58 -22.91
CA PRO A 29 2.51 13.51 -24.18
C PRO A 29 1.02 13.26 -24.00
N ALA A 30 0.60 12.75 -22.84
CA ALA A 30 -0.79 12.50 -22.47
C ALA A 30 -1.04 12.98 -21.03
N LYS A 31 -2.31 13.24 -20.70
CA LYS A 31 -2.72 13.68 -19.36
C LYS A 31 -2.89 12.49 -18.40
N GLY A 32 -2.51 12.72 -17.18
CA GLY A 32 -2.69 11.79 -16.09
C GLY A 32 -1.38 11.27 -15.50
N ILE A 33 -1.43 10.97 -14.21
CA ILE A 33 -0.27 10.59 -13.41
C ILE A 33 0.44 9.34 -13.97
N VAL A 34 -0.30 8.36 -14.46
CA VAL A 34 0.24 7.10 -14.99
C VAL A 34 1.11 7.35 -16.23
N ASP A 35 0.59 8.12 -17.19
CA ASP A 35 1.32 8.46 -18.41
C ASP A 35 2.54 9.31 -18.10
N ALA A 36 2.42 10.33 -17.24
CA ALA A 36 3.51 11.19 -16.85
C ALA A 36 4.64 10.40 -16.15
N LEU A 37 4.30 9.47 -15.24
CA LEU A 37 5.27 8.62 -14.55
C LEU A 37 5.97 7.67 -15.52
N ASN A 38 5.23 6.94 -16.35
CA ASN A 38 5.80 5.99 -17.31
C ASN A 38 6.70 6.70 -18.33
N PHE A 39 6.27 7.86 -18.82
CA PHE A 39 7.08 8.66 -19.76
C PHE A 39 8.36 9.16 -19.11
N GLY A 40 8.30 9.70 -17.88
CA GLY A 40 9.48 10.15 -17.14
C GLY A 40 10.49 9.02 -16.88
N ILE A 41 9.99 7.84 -16.49
CA ILE A 41 10.80 6.64 -16.31
C ILE A 41 11.47 6.21 -17.60
N GLY A 42 10.74 6.25 -18.73
CA GLY A 42 11.28 5.95 -20.06
C GLY A 42 12.43 6.88 -20.46
N ARG A 43 12.39 8.15 -20.04
CA ARG A 43 13.43 9.16 -20.26
C ARG A 43 14.61 9.07 -19.31
N SER A 44 14.46 8.38 -18.17
CA SER A 44 15.54 8.16 -17.22
C SER A 44 16.62 7.24 -17.81
N ARG A 45 17.90 7.57 -17.55
CA ARG A 45 19.07 6.80 -18.00
C ARG A 45 19.79 6.10 -16.87
N THR A 46 19.27 6.18 -15.64
CA THR A 46 19.91 5.65 -14.44
C THR A 46 19.40 4.25 -14.12
N ARG A 47 20.21 3.49 -13.38
CA ARG A 47 19.84 2.17 -12.86
C ARG A 47 18.72 2.24 -11.81
N PHE A 48 18.74 3.31 -11.00
CA PHE A 48 17.76 3.53 -9.94
C PHE A 48 16.84 4.70 -10.29
N ILE A 49 15.59 4.58 -9.91
CA ILE A 49 14.57 5.62 -9.98
C ILE A 49 14.22 6.05 -8.55
N ALA A 50 14.41 7.31 -8.23
CA ALA A 50 13.88 7.93 -7.00
C ALA A 50 12.61 8.71 -7.37
N ARG A 51 11.48 8.31 -6.80
CA ARG A 51 10.20 8.98 -7.03
C ARG A 51 10.01 10.13 -6.04
N MET A 52 9.36 11.21 -6.45
CA MET A 52 9.00 12.33 -5.60
C MET A 52 7.79 13.06 -6.18
N ASP A 53 6.88 13.53 -5.32
CA ASP A 53 5.80 14.46 -5.67
C ASP A 53 6.31 15.90 -5.68
N ALA A 54 5.66 16.74 -6.46
CA ALA A 54 6.07 18.15 -6.61
C ALA A 54 5.74 19.00 -5.37
N ASP A 55 4.77 18.58 -4.59
CA ASP A 55 4.33 19.22 -3.34
C ASP A 55 5.09 18.73 -2.09
N ASP A 56 5.95 17.71 -2.24
CA ASP A 56 6.73 17.14 -1.15
C ASP A 56 8.11 17.77 -1.03
N ARG A 57 8.76 17.58 0.12
CA ARG A 57 10.11 18.06 0.37
C ARG A 57 11.07 16.93 0.75
N MET A 58 12.06 16.70 -0.10
CA MET A 58 13.15 15.77 0.14
C MET A 58 14.17 16.33 1.13
N LEU A 59 14.57 15.54 2.13
CA LEU A 59 15.71 15.88 2.98
C LEU A 59 17.03 15.59 2.28
N ALA A 60 18.06 16.40 2.57
CA ALA A 60 19.33 16.41 1.82
C ALA A 60 20.05 15.06 1.70
N SER A 61 19.95 14.18 2.72
CA SER A 61 20.62 12.89 2.74
C SER A 61 19.86 11.77 2.03
N ARG A 62 18.61 11.97 1.58
CA ARG A 62 17.72 10.92 1.09
C ARG A 62 18.34 10.11 -0.05
N LEU A 63 18.70 10.78 -1.15
CA LEU A 63 19.21 10.09 -2.32
C LEU A 63 20.49 9.31 -2.03
N ARG A 64 21.39 9.88 -1.21
CA ARG A 64 22.63 9.22 -0.80
C ARG A 64 22.33 7.96 0.00
N LYS A 65 21.54 8.05 1.07
CA LYS A 65 21.23 6.91 1.94
C LYS A 65 20.52 5.78 1.20
N GLN A 66 19.54 6.11 0.33
CA GLN A 66 18.82 5.11 -0.46
C GLN A 66 19.72 4.45 -1.51
N PHE A 67 20.57 5.24 -2.18
CA PHE A 67 21.55 4.73 -3.14
C PHE A 67 22.57 3.80 -2.49
N ASP A 68 23.15 4.23 -1.37
CA ASP A 68 24.17 3.46 -0.63
C ASP A 68 23.55 2.13 -0.14
N TYR A 69 22.30 2.16 0.35
CA TYR A 69 21.59 0.94 0.76
C TYR A 69 21.39 -0.03 -0.40
N LEU A 70 20.80 0.41 -1.53
CA LEU A 70 20.58 -0.44 -2.69
C LEU A 70 21.89 -0.94 -3.34
N SER A 71 22.97 -0.19 -3.19
CA SER A 71 24.29 -0.60 -3.68
C SER A 71 24.94 -1.67 -2.80
N ALA A 72 24.71 -1.59 -1.48
CA ALA A 72 25.22 -2.55 -0.50
C ALA A 72 24.36 -3.83 -0.41
N HIS A 73 23.08 -3.75 -0.81
CA HIS A 73 22.10 -4.83 -0.75
C HIS A 73 21.54 -5.16 -2.14
N PRO A 74 22.32 -5.84 -2.99
CA PRO A 74 21.89 -6.14 -4.37
C PRO A 74 20.67 -7.05 -4.48
N GLU A 75 20.32 -7.76 -3.42
CA GLU A 75 19.08 -8.56 -3.30
C GLU A 75 17.84 -7.69 -3.10
N THR A 76 17.97 -6.46 -2.56
CA THR A 76 16.84 -5.52 -2.38
C THR A 76 16.52 -4.82 -3.69
N ASP A 77 15.26 -4.75 -4.06
CA ASP A 77 14.78 -4.19 -5.31
C ASP A 77 14.21 -2.78 -5.16
N LEU A 78 13.60 -2.50 -4.01
CA LEU A 78 13.03 -1.21 -3.65
C LEU A 78 13.39 -0.86 -2.21
N VAL A 79 13.86 0.37 -2.00
CA VAL A 79 14.03 0.94 -0.67
C VAL A 79 13.17 2.18 -0.49
N ALA A 80 12.35 2.19 0.55
CA ALA A 80 11.59 3.35 0.99
C ALA A 80 12.31 4.05 2.15
N SER A 81 11.79 5.18 2.59
CA SER A 81 12.15 5.82 3.85
C SER A 81 10.92 6.05 4.72
N GLN A 82 11.12 6.33 6.00
CA GLN A 82 10.11 6.96 6.80
C GLN A 82 9.83 8.37 6.30
N VAL A 83 8.62 8.87 6.58
CA VAL A 83 8.18 10.21 6.18
C VAL A 83 7.69 11.00 7.39
N LEU A 84 7.82 12.32 7.31
CA LEU A 84 7.20 13.25 8.25
C LEU A 84 5.94 13.82 7.61
N HIS A 85 4.78 13.57 8.21
CA HIS A 85 3.52 14.16 7.76
C HIS A 85 3.51 15.67 8.03
N LYS A 86 3.15 16.44 7.02
CA LYS A 86 2.93 17.88 7.06
C LYS A 86 1.56 18.19 6.49
N SER A 87 0.88 19.18 7.03
CA SER A 87 -0.39 19.70 6.50
C SER A 87 -0.46 21.20 6.74
N ASP A 88 -1.25 21.88 5.92
CA ASP A 88 -1.59 23.28 6.10
C ASP A 88 -2.69 23.49 7.17
N GLU A 89 -3.31 22.39 7.65
CA GLU A 89 -4.31 22.42 8.72
C GLU A 89 -3.63 22.41 10.09
N ASP A 90 -4.08 23.24 11.02
CA ASP A 90 -3.49 23.41 12.37
C ASP A 90 -3.59 22.15 13.26
N ASP A 91 -4.52 21.23 12.98
CA ASP A 91 -4.70 19.98 13.75
C ASP A 91 -4.34 18.72 12.92
N LEU A 92 -3.06 18.39 12.92
CA LEU A 92 -2.51 17.17 12.29
C LEU A 92 -2.88 15.88 13.04
N SER A 93 -3.19 15.97 14.33
CA SER A 93 -3.20 14.80 15.22
C SER A 93 -4.38 13.85 14.97
N SER A 94 -5.46 14.33 14.34
CA SER A 94 -6.70 13.58 14.11
C SER A 94 -6.89 13.13 12.66
N SER A 95 -5.99 13.49 11.74
CA SER A 95 -6.16 13.14 10.32
C SER A 95 -5.92 11.65 10.06
N GLY A 96 -6.68 11.07 9.14
CA GLY A 96 -6.47 9.70 8.68
C GLY A 96 -5.05 9.47 8.15
N PHE A 97 -4.43 10.50 7.59
CA PHE A 97 -3.07 10.47 7.04
C PHE A 97 -1.99 10.44 8.12
N SER A 98 -2.16 11.15 9.25
CA SER A 98 -1.22 11.06 10.38
C SER A 98 -1.10 9.63 10.90
N HIS A 99 -2.24 8.98 11.15
CA HIS A 99 -2.26 7.58 11.59
C HIS A 99 -1.68 6.62 10.56
N TYR A 100 -1.92 6.87 9.26
CA TYR A 100 -1.31 6.08 8.19
C TYR A 100 0.22 6.21 8.22
N VAL A 101 0.75 7.44 8.36
CA VAL A 101 2.19 7.69 8.44
C VAL A 101 2.81 7.02 9.68
N GLU A 102 2.19 7.16 10.85
CA GLU A 102 2.63 6.48 12.07
C GLU A 102 2.71 4.97 11.88
N TRP A 103 1.67 4.37 11.30
CA TRP A 103 1.63 2.93 11.01
C TRP A 103 2.68 2.55 9.95
N SER A 104 2.74 3.25 8.84
CA SER A 104 3.68 2.95 7.76
C SER A 104 5.13 3.07 8.21
N ASN A 105 5.46 4.07 9.04
CA ASN A 105 6.82 4.26 9.56
C ASN A 105 7.30 3.12 10.46
N GLN A 106 6.41 2.28 10.99
CA GLN A 106 6.77 1.10 11.78
C GLN A 106 7.04 -0.14 10.92
N ILE A 107 6.68 -0.12 9.63
CA ILE A 107 6.84 -1.24 8.70
C ILE A 107 8.20 -1.10 8.03
N LEU A 108 9.23 -1.81 8.50
CA LEU A 108 10.61 -1.59 8.07
C LEU A 108 11.18 -2.75 7.25
N THR A 109 11.04 -3.97 7.74
CA THR A 109 11.68 -5.14 7.15
C THR A 109 10.86 -5.77 6.01
N GLU A 110 11.50 -6.61 5.20
CA GLU A 110 10.83 -7.41 4.16
C GLU A 110 9.65 -8.19 4.74
N LYS A 111 9.83 -8.81 5.93
CA LYS A 111 8.76 -9.55 6.61
C LYS A 111 7.61 -8.64 7.07
N ASP A 112 7.91 -7.46 7.62
CA ASP A 112 6.85 -6.52 8.02
C ASP A 112 6.05 -6.06 6.82
N ILE A 113 6.73 -5.75 5.70
CA ILE A 113 6.11 -5.34 4.44
C ILE A 113 5.23 -6.46 3.87
N ASP A 114 5.72 -7.70 3.85
CA ASP A 114 4.97 -8.87 3.41
C ASP A 114 3.67 -9.07 4.21
N LEU A 115 3.70 -8.89 5.51
CA LEU A 115 2.52 -9.02 6.38
C LEU A 115 1.58 -7.81 6.32
N ALA A 116 2.10 -6.63 6.04
CA ALA A 116 1.33 -5.38 6.05
C ALA A 116 0.74 -5.02 4.67
N GLN A 117 1.24 -5.61 3.57
CA GLN A 117 0.92 -5.21 2.20
C GLN A 117 -0.57 -5.24 1.85
N PHE A 118 -1.38 -6.03 2.57
CA PHE A 118 -2.83 -6.11 2.37
C PHE A 118 -3.62 -5.35 3.44
N GLU A 119 -2.96 -4.80 4.46
CA GLU A 119 -3.61 -3.93 5.43
C GLU A 119 -3.80 -2.52 4.85
N GLU A 120 -2.71 -1.88 4.46
CA GLU A 120 -2.66 -0.62 3.70
C GLU A 120 -1.38 -0.63 2.84
N SER A 121 -1.13 0.42 2.01
CA SER A 121 0.15 0.51 1.29
C SER A 121 1.31 0.64 2.28
N PRO A 122 2.26 -0.31 2.32
CA PRO A 122 3.31 -0.31 3.35
C PRO A 122 4.38 0.74 3.10
N VAL A 123 4.43 1.32 1.89
CA VAL A 123 5.39 2.36 1.51
C VAL A 123 4.66 3.57 0.93
N VAL A 124 5.10 4.75 1.33
CA VAL A 124 4.59 6.03 0.81
C VAL A 124 5.21 6.29 -0.55
N HIS A 125 4.39 6.49 -1.57
CA HIS A 125 4.81 6.57 -2.97
C HIS A 125 5.99 7.55 -3.22
N PRO A 126 6.00 8.81 -2.75
CA PRO A 126 7.13 9.71 -2.94
C PRO A 126 8.39 9.38 -2.13
N SER A 127 8.36 8.36 -1.26
CA SER A 127 9.50 8.00 -0.42
C SER A 127 10.43 6.95 -1.02
N VAL A 128 10.10 6.37 -2.18
CA VAL A 128 10.79 5.19 -2.70
C VAL A 128 11.95 5.52 -3.63
N MET A 129 12.96 4.63 -3.61
CA MET A 129 13.95 4.44 -4.67
C MET A 129 13.98 2.95 -5.05
N TYR A 130 13.97 2.63 -6.34
CA TYR A 130 13.90 1.26 -6.82
C TYR A 130 14.73 1.03 -8.07
N LYS A 131 15.05 -0.23 -8.34
CA LYS A 131 15.74 -0.65 -9.56
C LYS A 131 14.84 -0.44 -10.77
N LYS A 132 15.31 0.28 -11.80
CA LYS A 132 14.55 0.53 -13.02
C LYS A 132 14.15 -0.78 -13.73
N ASP A 133 14.96 -1.81 -13.61
CA ASP A 133 14.73 -3.11 -14.26
C ASP A 133 13.44 -3.82 -13.77
N LEU A 134 12.92 -3.49 -12.57
CA LEU A 134 11.62 -3.98 -12.12
C LEU A 134 10.51 -3.62 -13.11
N LEU A 135 10.54 -2.40 -13.63
CA LEU A 135 9.55 -1.92 -14.59
C LEU A 135 9.67 -2.60 -15.95
N ALA A 136 10.90 -2.89 -16.38
CA ALA A 136 11.15 -3.64 -17.61
C ALA A 136 10.67 -5.09 -17.49
N THR A 137 10.85 -5.69 -16.30
CA THR A 137 10.53 -7.09 -16.04
C THR A 137 9.03 -7.31 -15.73
N TYR A 138 8.42 -6.45 -14.90
CA TYR A 138 7.07 -6.65 -14.38
C TYR A 138 6.05 -5.63 -14.91
N GLY A 139 6.48 -4.71 -15.77
CA GLY A 139 5.68 -3.63 -16.34
C GLY A 139 5.66 -2.37 -15.48
N GLY A 140 5.42 -1.22 -16.12
CA GLY A 140 5.30 0.10 -15.49
C GLY A 140 3.98 0.29 -14.74
N TYR A 141 3.69 1.55 -14.41
CA TYR A 141 2.41 1.94 -13.84
C TYR A 141 1.26 1.60 -14.79
N ARG A 142 0.13 1.22 -14.24
CA ARG A 142 -1.08 0.86 -15.00
C ARG A 142 -2.21 1.80 -14.65
N ASP A 143 -2.99 2.15 -15.65
CA ASP A 143 -4.27 2.81 -15.45
C ASP A 143 -5.36 1.78 -15.17
N GLY A 144 -6.30 2.11 -14.27
CA GLY A 144 -7.36 1.20 -13.89
C GLY A 144 -8.21 1.70 -12.71
N PRO A 145 -9.21 0.92 -12.29
CA PRO A 145 -10.06 1.25 -11.15
C PRO A 145 -9.36 0.94 -9.81
N PHE A 146 -8.11 1.33 -9.69
CA PHE A 146 -7.24 1.08 -8.53
C PHE A 146 -6.21 2.19 -8.38
N PRO A 147 -5.65 2.38 -7.16
CA PRO A 147 -4.51 3.27 -6.96
C PRO A 147 -3.28 2.73 -7.71
N GLU A 148 -2.73 3.53 -8.61
CA GLU A 148 -1.66 3.12 -9.54
C GLU A 148 -0.37 2.70 -8.83
N ASP A 149 -0.05 3.36 -7.72
CA ASP A 149 1.13 3.07 -6.91
C ASP A 149 0.95 1.79 -6.10
N TYR A 150 -0.21 1.62 -5.46
CA TYR A 150 -0.48 0.46 -4.63
C TYR A 150 -0.59 -0.82 -5.48
N GLU A 151 -1.20 -0.74 -6.67
CA GLU A 151 -1.21 -1.84 -7.64
C GLU A 151 0.22 -2.22 -8.05
N LEU A 152 1.06 -1.23 -8.35
CA LEU A 152 2.46 -1.46 -8.73
C LEU A 152 3.23 -2.19 -7.62
N TRP A 153 3.06 -1.78 -6.36
CA TRP A 153 3.75 -2.40 -5.23
C TRP A 153 3.29 -3.84 -5.00
N LEU A 154 1.98 -4.10 -5.00
CA LEU A 154 1.44 -5.45 -4.85
C LEU A 154 1.87 -6.36 -6.00
N ARG A 155 1.91 -5.84 -7.23
CA ARG A 155 2.39 -6.58 -8.38
C ARG A 155 3.88 -6.93 -8.25
N PHE A 156 4.73 -5.99 -7.84
CA PHE A 156 6.15 -6.26 -7.63
C PHE A 156 6.37 -7.31 -6.53
N LEU A 157 5.70 -7.15 -5.40
CA LEU A 157 5.76 -8.11 -4.28
C LEU A 157 5.27 -9.50 -4.71
N SER A 158 4.17 -9.59 -5.45
CA SER A 158 3.65 -10.88 -5.97
C SER A 158 4.57 -11.56 -6.98
N LYS A 159 5.59 -10.87 -7.47
CA LYS A 159 6.64 -11.40 -8.36
C LYS A 159 7.97 -11.65 -7.64
N GLY A 160 7.96 -11.56 -6.30
CA GLY A 160 9.11 -11.84 -5.46
C GLY A 160 10.09 -10.67 -5.30
N ALA A 161 9.71 -9.44 -5.69
CA ALA A 161 10.54 -8.27 -5.46
C ALA A 161 10.68 -7.99 -3.96
N LYS A 162 11.91 -7.68 -3.53
CA LYS A 162 12.26 -7.47 -2.14
C LYS A 162 12.27 -5.98 -1.79
N PHE A 163 11.44 -5.62 -0.81
CA PHE A 163 11.29 -4.26 -0.33
C PHE A 163 11.89 -4.10 1.06
N HIS A 164 12.49 -2.95 1.30
CA HIS A 164 12.98 -2.53 2.62
C HIS A 164 12.64 -1.07 2.88
N LYS A 165 12.52 -0.68 4.14
CA LYS A 165 12.37 0.73 4.52
C LYS A 165 13.46 1.13 5.50
N LEU A 166 14.18 2.21 5.18
CA LEU A 166 15.15 2.81 6.08
C LEU A 166 14.45 3.39 7.32
N ASN A 167 15.03 3.15 8.47
CA ASN A 167 14.57 3.73 9.74
C ASN A 167 15.06 5.19 9.90
N ASP A 168 14.88 5.98 8.84
CA ASP A 168 15.23 7.39 8.77
C ASP A 168 14.08 8.16 8.14
N ILE A 169 13.72 9.30 8.72
CA ILE A 169 12.81 10.26 8.08
C ILE A 169 13.61 11.03 7.02
N LEU A 170 13.29 10.81 5.75
CA LEU A 170 14.01 11.40 4.62
C LEU A 170 13.12 12.21 3.67
N LEU A 171 11.82 12.31 3.96
CA LEU A 171 10.83 13.06 3.20
C LEU A 171 9.86 13.75 4.15
N GLU A 172 9.57 15.02 3.91
CA GLU A 172 8.39 15.71 4.41
C GLU A 172 7.27 15.51 3.40
N TRP A 173 6.20 14.83 3.82
CA TRP A 173 5.05 14.48 3.00
C TRP A 173 3.90 15.43 3.28
N PHE A 174 3.59 16.29 2.31
CA PHE A 174 2.58 17.34 2.45
C PHE A 174 1.20 16.81 2.08
N ASP A 175 0.24 17.02 2.99
CA ASP A 175 -1.16 16.70 2.79
C ASP A 175 -1.93 17.99 2.49
N SER A 176 -2.34 18.16 1.23
CA SER A 176 -3.16 19.28 0.79
C SER A 176 -4.60 18.85 0.55
N SER A 177 -5.55 19.80 0.70
CA SER A 177 -6.98 19.56 0.42
C SER A 177 -7.26 19.17 -1.04
N GLY A 178 -6.39 19.54 -1.96
CA GLY A 178 -6.49 19.25 -3.40
C GLY A 178 -5.97 17.89 -3.85
N ARG A 179 -5.49 17.03 -2.95
CA ARG A 179 -4.90 15.74 -3.33
C ARG A 179 -5.85 14.86 -4.14
N ALA A 180 -5.31 14.21 -5.18
CA ALA A 180 -6.02 13.26 -6.02
C ALA A 180 -6.68 12.13 -5.22
N THR A 181 -6.02 11.65 -4.16
CA THR A 181 -6.51 10.60 -3.26
C THR A 181 -7.81 10.95 -2.53
N ARG A 182 -8.16 12.23 -2.42
CA ARG A 182 -9.42 12.68 -1.80
C ARG A 182 -10.60 12.77 -2.79
N ASN A 183 -10.30 12.94 -4.08
CA ASN A 183 -11.28 13.42 -5.07
C ASN A 183 -11.53 12.44 -6.24
N GLN A 184 -10.71 11.41 -6.40
CA GLN A 184 -10.82 10.49 -7.54
C GLN A 184 -11.26 9.10 -7.08
N SER A 185 -12.18 8.47 -7.85
CA SER A 185 -12.79 7.18 -7.52
C SER A 185 -11.80 6.02 -7.43
N GLN A 186 -10.69 6.10 -8.17
CA GLN A 186 -9.62 5.10 -8.13
C GLN A 186 -8.90 5.00 -6.77
N TYR A 187 -9.09 5.99 -5.87
CA TYR A 187 -8.59 5.97 -4.50
C TYR A 187 -9.71 5.73 -3.47
N SER A 188 -10.89 5.27 -3.91
CA SER A 188 -11.97 4.89 -3.01
C SER A 188 -11.60 3.65 -2.20
N GLN A 189 -12.25 3.46 -1.04
CA GLN A 189 -12.08 2.26 -0.23
C GLN A 189 -12.33 0.97 -1.03
N GLU A 190 -13.31 0.98 -1.92
CA GLU A 190 -13.64 -0.15 -2.78
C GLU A 190 -12.50 -0.45 -3.76
N ALA A 191 -11.88 0.59 -4.35
CA ALA A 191 -10.73 0.45 -5.24
C ALA A 191 -9.53 -0.20 -4.52
N PHE A 192 -9.24 0.21 -3.28
CA PHE A 192 -8.21 -0.44 -2.46
C PHE A 192 -8.55 -1.90 -2.15
N GLN A 193 -9.80 -2.20 -1.78
CA GLN A 193 -10.26 -3.58 -1.51
C GLN A 193 -10.15 -4.46 -2.75
N TYR A 194 -10.51 -3.92 -3.91
CA TYR A 194 -10.38 -4.61 -5.20
C TYR A 194 -8.90 -4.91 -5.51
N THR A 195 -8.03 -3.93 -5.35
CA THR A 195 -6.58 -4.09 -5.58
C THR A 195 -5.98 -5.19 -4.69
N LYS A 196 -6.33 -5.20 -3.40
CA LYS A 196 -5.92 -6.25 -2.47
C LYS A 196 -6.38 -7.63 -2.94
N ALA A 197 -7.64 -7.75 -3.35
CA ALA A 197 -8.22 -9.02 -3.79
C ALA A 197 -7.53 -9.60 -5.04
N LEU A 198 -7.07 -8.77 -5.97
CA LEU A 198 -6.32 -9.19 -7.16
C LEU A 198 -5.03 -9.97 -6.83
N TYR A 199 -4.34 -9.58 -5.77
CA TYR A 199 -3.01 -10.13 -5.42
C TYR A 199 -3.03 -11.09 -4.24
N LEU A 200 -4.06 -11.03 -3.37
CA LEU A 200 -4.15 -11.87 -2.17
C LEU A 200 -4.14 -13.36 -2.49
N LYS A 201 -4.81 -13.78 -3.56
CA LYS A 201 -4.84 -15.20 -3.93
C LYS A 201 -3.44 -15.73 -4.28
N SER A 202 -2.65 -14.96 -5.01
CA SER A 202 -1.27 -15.32 -5.36
C SER A 202 -0.40 -15.44 -4.10
N TRP A 203 -0.57 -14.50 -3.16
CA TRP A 203 0.11 -14.55 -1.87
C TRP A 203 -0.29 -15.79 -1.04
N LEU A 204 -1.58 -16.14 -0.99
CA LEU A 204 -2.04 -17.35 -0.31
C LEU A 204 -1.42 -18.61 -0.91
N ILE A 205 -1.30 -18.68 -2.23
CA ILE A 205 -0.65 -19.80 -2.93
C ILE A 205 0.84 -19.85 -2.59
N GLU A 206 1.55 -18.72 -2.66
CA GLU A 206 2.98 -18.65 -2.34
C GLU A 206 3.28 -19.11 -0.89
N LYS A 207 2.39 -18.76 0.05
CA LYS A 207 2.52 -19.20 1.46
C LYS A 207 2.00 -20.62 1.74
N GLY A 208 1.53 -21.34 0.72
CA GLY A 208 0.94 -22.68 0.89
C GLY A 208 -0.38 -22.68 1.69
N LEU A 209 -1.14 -21.58 1.60
CA LEU A 209 -2.38 -21.36 2.34
C LEU A 209 -3.64 -21.51 1.47
N ASP A 210 -3.49 -21.72 0.17
CA ASP A 210 -4.58 -21.78 -0.82
C ASP A 210 -5.53 -22.98 -0.62
N GLY A 211 -5.06 -24.05 0.02
CA GLY A 211 -5.87 -25.20 0.44
C GLY A 211 -6.64 -24.99 1.74
N LYS A 212 -6.41 -23.90 2.46
CA LYS A 212 -7.10 -23.61 3.73
C LYS A 212 -8.51 -23.05 3.54
N SER A 213 -9.39 -23.35 4.48
CA SER A 213 -10.72 -22.76 4.58
C SER A 213 -10.58 -21.32 5.09
N ILE A 214 -11.00 -20.34 4.29
CA ILE A 214 -10.87 -18.93 4.65
C ILE A 214 -12.03 -18.51 5.54
N CYS A 215 -11.70 -18.01 6.73
CA CYS A 215 -12.61 -17.38 7.68
C CYS A 215 -12.37 -15.85 7.69
N ALA A 216 -13.34 -15.07 8.19
CA ALA A 216 -13.20 -13.64 8.31
C ALA A 216 -13.55 -13.15 9.72
N TRP A 217 -12.82 -12.17 10.22
CA TRP A 217 -13.21 -11.37 11.39
C TRP A 217 -13.87 -10.09 10.94
N GLY A 218 -15.13 -9.90 11.34
CA GLY A 218 -16.00 -8.79 10.97
C GLY A 218 -17.12 -9.25 10.03
N ALA A 219 -18.39 -9.04 10.47
CA ALA A 219 -19.58 -9.30 9.70
C ALA A 219 -20.45 -8.03 9.56
N GLY A 220 -19.83 -6.84 9.67
CA GLY A 220 -20.47 -5.55 9.41
C GLY A 220 -20.53 -5.24 7.91
N GLU A 221 -21.19 -4.14 7.56
CA GLU A 221 -21.45 -3.75 6.17
C GLU A 221 -20.17 -3.65 5.33
N ILE A 222 -19.12 -2.97 5.84
CA ILE A 222 -17.84 -2.82 5.15
C ILE A 222 -17.17 -4.18 4.94
N ALA A 223 -17.13 -5.03 5.96
CA ALA A 223 -16.54 -6.36 5.87
C ALA A 223 -17.30 -7.25 4.89
N THR A 224 -18.62 -7.15 4.85
CA THR A 224 -19.47 -7.90 3.91
C THR A 224 -19.24 -7.45 2.46
N LYS A 225 -19.13 -6.14 2.21
CA LYS A 225 -18.76 -5.61 0.88
C LYS A 225 -17.38 -6.11 0.45
N HIS A 226 -16.40 -6.08 1.35
CA HIS A 226 -15.06 -6.58 1.06
C HIS A 226 -15.07 -8.10 0.78
N ALA A 227 -15.81 -8.88 1.58
CA ALA A 227 -15.96 -10.33 1.34
C ALA A 227 -16.57 -10.64 -0.02
N LYS A 228 -17.51 -9.83 -0.51
CA LYS A 228 -18.06 -9.96 -1.86
C LYS A 228 -16.99 -9.73 -2.95
N ILE A 229 -16.15 -8.69 -2.80
CA ILE A 229 -15.03 -8.44 -3.71
C ILE A 229 -14.04 -9.61 -3.70
N LEU A 230 -13.71 -10.15 -2.52
CA LEU A 230 -12.87 -11.34 -2.38
C LEU A 230 -13.47 -12.54 -3.10
N SER A 231 -14.78 -12.76 -2.96
CA SER A 231 -15.49 -13.86 -3.64
C SER A 231 -15.43 -13.75 -5.17
N GLN A 232 -15.55 -12.53 -5.73
CA GLN A 232 -15.37 -12.27 -7.16
C GLN A 232 -13.95 -12.60 -7.65
N ASN A 233 -12.96 -12.59 -6.74
CA ASN A 233 -11.57 -12.95 -7.01
C ASN A 233 -11.22 -14.38 -6.53
N ASN A 234 -12.23 -15.26 -6.45
CA ASN A 234 -12.09 -16.67 -6.07
C ASN A 234 -11.55 -16.92 -4.65
N ILE A 235 -11.80 -15.99 -3.72
CA ILE A 235 -11.50 -16.14 -2.30
C ILE A 235 -12.83 -16.11 -1.54
N ARG A 236 -13.40 -17.30 -1.26
CA ARG A 236 -14.70 -17.43 -0.61
C ARG A 236 -14.54 -17.57 0.89
N ILE A 237 -15.22 -16.69 1.65
CA ILE A 237 -15.31 -16.80 3.11
C ILE A 237 -16.29 -17.92 3.47
N LYS A 238 -15.85 -18.85 4.32
CA LYS A 238 -16.64 -19.99 4.79
C LYS A 238 -17.29 -19.78 6.14
N LYS A 239 -16.76 -18.84 6.94
CA LYS A 239 -17.24 -18.53 8.29
C LYS A 239 -16.84 -17.10 8.63
N PHE A 240 -17.75 -16.37 9.26
CA PHE A 240 -17.48 -15.06 9.86
C PHE A 240 -17.39 -15.17 11.36
N TYR A 241 -16.59 -14.32 11.98
CA TYR A 241 -16.53 -14.09 13.41
C TYR A 241 -16.84 -12.62 13.70
N ASP A 242 -17.72 -12.37 14.68
CA ASP A 242 -18.05 -10.99 15.11
C ASP A 242 -18.23 -10.95 16.62
N ILE A 243 -18.09 -9.74 17.20
CA ILE A 243 -18.36 -9.47 18.62
C ILE A 243 -19.81 -9.08 18.88
N ASP A 244 -20.53 -8.66 17.85
CA ASP A 244 -21.88 -8.12 17.95
C ASP A 244 -22.90 -9.25 18.11
N PRO A 245 -23.55 -9.36 19.29
CA PRO A 245 -24.55 -10.42 19.55
C PRO A 245 -25.74 -10.36 18.58
N LEU A 246 -26.02 -9.20 17.97
CA LEU A 246 -27.09 -9.06 16.99
C LEU A 246 -26.78 -9.71 15.63
N LYS A 247 -25.50 -10.03 15.37
CA LYS A 247 -25.05 -10.70 14.15
C LYS A 247 -24.77 -12.19 14.36
N ILE A 248 -24.33 -12.55 15.56
CA ILE A 248 -24.03 -13.95 15.91
C ILE A 248 -25.25 -14.84 15.70
N GLY A 249 -25.05 -16.03 15.10
CA GLY A 249 -26.12 -16.96 14.73
C GLY A 249 -26.84 -16.64 13.42
N LYS A 250 -26.53 -15.50 12.78
CA LYS A 250 -27.00 -15.17 11.42
C LYS A 250 -26.05 -15.70 10.35
N THR A 251 -26.39 -15.46 9.11
CA THR A 251 -25.53 -15.77 7.95
C THR A 251 -25.23 -14.53 7.13
N VAL A 252 -24.03 -14.49 6.57
CA VAL A 252 -23.57 -13.50 5.58
C VAL A 252 -23.13 -14.30 4.37
N ASP A 253 -23.76 -14.09 3.21
CA ASP A 253 -23.48 -14.80 1.95
C ASP A 253 -23.42 -16.33 2.16
N MET A 254 -24.42 -16.87 2.85
CA MET A 254 -24.58 -18.28 3.27
C MET A 254 -23.51 -18.80 4.26
N ALA A 255 -22.55 -18.01 4.66
CA ALA A 255 -21.56 -18.38 5.68
C ALA A 255 -22.05 -17.99 7.09
N PRO A 256 -21.93 -18.88 8.10
CA PRO A 256 -22.40 -18.59 9.46
C PRO A 256 -21.56 -17.52 10.13
N VAL A 257 -22.18 -16.72 10.99
CA VAL A 257 -21.51 -15.75 11.87
C VAL A 257 -21.45 -16.35 13.28
N CYS A 258 -20.22 -16.58 13.76
CA CYS A 258 -19.91 -17.13 15.07
C CYS A 258 -19.36 -16.08 16.02
N ASN A 259 -19.33 -16.36 17.32
CA ASN A 259 -18.68 -15.52 18.30
C ASN A 259 -17.13 -15.58 18.13
N ILE A 260 -16.43 -14.45 18.31
CA ILE A 260 -14.96 -14.42 18.26
C ILE A 260 -14.30 -15.33 19.28
N GLU A 261 -14.95 -15.57 20.44
CA GLU A 261 -14.44 -16.49 21.46
C GLU A 261 -14.32 -17.94 20.95
N GLU A 262 -15.14 -18.30 19.96
CA GLU A 262 -15.10 -19.61 19.30
C GLU A 262 -13.91 -19.76 18.30
N ILE A 263 -13.13 -18.68 18.07
CA ILE A 263 -11.95 -18.77 17.21
C ILE A 263 -10.98 -19.81 17.79
N SER A 264 -10.91 -20.93 17.11
CA SER A 264 -9.98 -22.02 17.34
C SER A 264 -9.58 -22.53 15.98
N LEU A 265 -8.66 -21.77 15.32
CA LEU A 265 -8.24 -22.09 13.97
C LEU A 265 -7.53 -23.45 13.97
N ARG A 266 -8.10 -24.39 13.24
CA ARG A 266 -7.47 -25.68 12.96
C ARG A 266 -6.43 -25.48 11.86
N ASN A 267 -5.52 -26.43 11.69
CA ASN A 267 -4.44 -26.34 10.69
C ASN A 267 -4.92 -26.07 9.25
N HIS A 268 -6.20 -26.36 8.97
CA HIS A 268 -6.82 -26.16 7.65
C HIS A 268 -7.64 -24.84 7.54
N GLU A 269 -7.57 -23.94 8.51
CA GLU A 269 -8.29 -22.65 8.50
C GLU A 269 -7.29 -21.49 8.48
N PHE A 270 -7.69 -20.39 7.83
CA PHE A 270 -6.94 -19.13 7.80
C PHE A 270 -7.90 -17.94 7.97
N LEU A 271 -7.55 -16.97 8.82
CA LEU A 271 -8.42 -15.87 9.22
C LEU A 271 -8.01 -14.56 8.56
N LEU A 272 -8.90 -13.96 7.80
CA LEU A 272 -8.75 -12.61 7.25
C LEU A 272 -9.42 -11.60 8.18
N ILE A 273 -8.71 -10.56 8.59
CA ILE A 273 -9.25 -9.49 9.44
C ILE A 273 -9.80 -8.40 8.52
N LEU A 274 -11.12 -8.34 8.40
CA LEU A 274 -11.85 -7.38 7.55
C LEU A 274 -12.40 -6.18 8.34
N SER A 275 -12.13 -6.10 9.64
CA SER A 275 -12.56 -4.99 10.49
C SER A 275 -11.58 -3.83 10.36
N GLY A 276 -12.02 -2.73 9.74
CA GLY A 276 -11.16 -1.61 9.36
C GLY A 276 -11.03 -0.49 10.39
N ALA A 277 -11.74 -0.53 11.53
CA ALA A 277 -11.60 0.53 12.53
C ALA A 277 -10.20 0.49 13.17
N ARG A 278 -9.39 1.51 12.88
CA ARG A 278 -7.98 1.59 13.34
C ARG A 278 -7.84 1.43 14.84
N SER A 279 -8.76 2.04 15.63
CA SER A 279 -8.75 1.98 17.11
C SER A 279 -8.92 0.58 17.68
N ILE A 280 -9.47 -0.36 16.93
CA ILE A 280 -9.70 -1.74 17.41
C ILE A 280 -8.60 -2.72 16.98
N LYS A 281 -7.77 -2.38 15.98
CA LYS A 281 -6.68 -3.27 15.50
C LYS A 281 -5.74 -3.73 16.62
N PRO A 282 -5.27 -2.86 17.54
CA PRO A 282 -4.44 -3.31 18.67
C PRO A 282 -5.15 -4.33 19.57
N LYS A 283 -6.46 -4.15 19.80
CA LYS A 283 -7.27 -5.09 20.60
C LYS A 283 -7.40 -6.44 19.90
N ILE A 284 -7.63 -6.44 18.58
CA ILE A 284 -7.67 -7.67 17.77
C ILE A 284 -6.31 -8.39 17.82
N ARG A 285 -5.20 -7.68 17.60
CA ARG A 285 -3.84 -8.27 17.72
C ARG A 285 -3.60 -8.88 19.10
N SER A 286 -3.97 -8.16 20.18
CA SER A 286 -3.85 -8.67 21.56
C SER A 286 -4.68 -9.94 21.78
N PHE A 287 -5.91 -9.99 21.28
CA PHE A 287 -6.78 -11.16 21.37
C PHE A 287 -6.18 -12.36 20.62
N LEU A 288 -5.73 -12.16 19.39
CA LEU A 288 -5.13 -13.24 18.57
C LEU A 288 -3.82 -13.76 19.19
N ASN A 289 -3.01 -12.87 19.76
CA ASN A 289 -1.79 -13.24 20.48
C ASN A 289 -2.08 -14.08 21.73
N LYS A 290 -3.13 -13.76 22.51
CA LYS A 290 -3.57 -14.58 23.64
C LYS A 290 -3.98 -15.99 23.20
N LYS A 291 -4.56 -16.11 22.01
CA LYS A 291 -4.88 -17.41 21.39
C LYS A 291 -3.67 -18.07 20.70
N LYS A 292 -2.47 -17.49 20.81
CA LYS A 292 -1.20 -17.98 20.20
C LYS A 292 -1.27 -18.08 18.67
N LEU A 293 -2.08 -17.23 18.03
CA LEU A 293 -2.17 -17.16 16.58
C LEU A 293 -1.10 -16.22 16.03
N ILE A 294 -0.47 -16.61 14.93
CA ILE A 294 0.70 -15.94 14.34
C ILE A 294 0.26 -15.31 13.01
N ALA A 295 0.60 -14.03 12.79
CA ALA A 295 0.38 -13.34 11.53
C ALA A 295 1.16 -14.02 10.39
N GLY A 296 0.53 -14.16 9.23
CA GLY A 296 1.09 -14.85 8.07
C GLY A 296 0.94 -16.38 8.07
N GLU A 297 0.70 -16.99 9.24
CA GLU A 297 0.49 -18.45 9.35
C GLU A 297 -0.97 -18.80 9.65
N HIS A 298 -1.62 -18.00 10.48
CA HIS A 298 -2.97 -18.20 10.98
C HIS A 298 -3.93 -17.09 10.57
N TYR A 299 -3.43 -15.87 10.44
CA TYR A 299 -4.28 -14.72 10.09
C TYR A 299 -3.51 -13.65 9.31
N LEU A 300 -4.27 -12.77 8.64
CA LEU A 300 -3.77 -11.59 7.94
C LEU A 300 -4.77 -10.42 8.08
N PHE A 301 -4.25 -9.20 8.25
CA PHE A 301 -5.07 -7.97 8.19
C PHE A 301 -5.29 -7.54 6.74
N LEU A 302 -6.54 -7.21 6.39
CA LEU A 302 -6.96 -6.69 5.10
C LEU A 302 -7.61 -5.29 5.20
N ALA A 303 -7.83 -4.79 6.41
CA ALA A 303 -8.48 -3.50 6.64
C ALA A 303 -7.82 -2.74 7.78
#